data_586169c0006096ce89b1c4958b3f209a
#
_entry.id   586169c0006096ce89b1c4958b3f209a
#
_cell.length_a   1.000
_cell.length_b   1.000
_cell.length_c   1.000
_cell.angle_alpha   90.00
_cell.angle_beta   90.00
_cell.angle_gamma   90.00
#
_symmetry.space_group_name_H-M   'P 1'
#
loop_
_entity.id
_entity.type
_entity.pdbx_description
1 polymer ?
#
loop_
_entity_poly.entity_id
_entity_poly.type
_entity_poly.pdbx_seq_one_letter_code
_entity_poly.pdbx_strand_id
1 'polypeptide(L)'
;SVDNLSSSIEYANITWHASDRFNLVAGKQFVSLGGYEAYVNALRVREFCEFNNNVAVYQAGIMGVVQFNPSQQLILQVVNNRSGSDSDLYIYGRPDGIEAAKFPLLATVNWNGLFLDDALHFRYAASMGQLAKGKNIYYLTCGNIYEKYPFVAYLDVMYSREGIDSQQRITTLQGQGRGMLPVTAQNTQYLSFIANLDYQFHPKWNAYIKGAYETAGIYEANSIFAKGRYLTSWNAQACLEWFPLSEDKGFKVFAHYLYKGHQLTENAEVMMASM
;
A
#
# COMPACT_ATOMS: atom_id res chain seq x y z
N SER A 1 -13.69 10.95 17.38
CA SER A 1 -12.88 10.00 16.61
C SER A 1 -11.98 9.22 17.57
N VAL A 2 -11.88 7.92 17.37
CA VAL A 2 -11.12 7.03 18.28
C VAL A 2 -9.60 7.15 18.06
N ASP A 3 -9.17 7.77 16.97
CA ASP A 3 -7.76 7.90 16.61
C ASP A 3 -7.35 9.37 16.48
N ASN A 4 -7.10 10.00 17.62
CA ASN A 4 -6.50 11.33 17.70
C ASN A 4 -5.00 11.29 18.00
N LEU A 5 -4.36 10.11 17.90
CA LEU A 5 -2.91 10.03 18.03
C LEU A 5 -2.27 10.77 16.85
N SER A 6 -1.29 11.62 17.17
CA SER A 6 -0.52 12.38 16.19
C SER A 6 -0.06 11.47 15.03
N SER A 7 -0.07 11.99 13.81
CA SER A 7 0.51 11.32 12.64
C SER A 7 1.99 10.95 12.84
N SER A 8 2.67 11.60 13.76
CA SER A 8 4.05 11.31 14.15
C SER A 8 4.21 10.02 14.99
N ILE A 9 3.11 9.48 15.53
CA ILE A 9 3.14 8.22 16.28
C ILE A 9 2.67 7.10 15.35
N GLU A 10 3.58 6.29 14.89
CA GLU A 10 3.28 5.14 14.02
C GLU A 10 2.81 3.92 14.82
N TYR A 11 3.43 3.67 15.97
CA TYR A 11 3.12 2.55 16.86
C TYR A 11 2.81 3.01 18.27
N ALA A 12 1.67 2.59 18.81
CA ALA A 12 1.27 2.76 20.20
C ALA A 12 0.33 1.59 20.55
N ASN A 13 0.88 0.43 20.85
CA ASN A 13 0.11 -0.78 21.10
C ASN A 13 0.64 -1.60 22.29
N ILE A 14 -0.19 -2.51 22.74
CA ILE A 14 0.12 -3.52 23.75
C ILE A 14 -0.02 -4.88 23.07
N THR A 15 0.98 -5.74 23.27
CA THR A 15 0.96 -7.13 22.83
C THR A 15 0.80 -8.05 24.03
N TRP A 16 -0.22 -8.90 23.98
CA TRP A 16 -0.41 -9.97 24.95
C TRP A 16 -0.06 -11.32 24.32
N HIS A 17 0.96 -11.98 24.85
CA HIS A 17 1.38 -13.31 24.46
C HIS A 17 0.54 -14.33 25.25
N ALA A 18 -0.62 -14.70 24.68
CA ALA A 18 -1.55 -15.62 25.34
C ALA A 18 -1.06 -17.06 25.35
N SER A 19 -0.23 -17.44 24.36
CA SER A 19 0.48 -18.73 24.27
C SER A 19 1.64 -18.63 23.29
N ASP A 20 2.45 -19.68 23.17
CA ASP A 20 3.53 -19.78 22.16
C ASP A 20 3.03 -19.68 20.72
N ARG A 21 1.72 -19.89 20.51
CA ARG A 21 1.10 -19.92 19.16
C ARG A 21 0.11 -18.78 18.94
N PHE A 22 -0.24 -18.01 19.96
CA PHE A 22 -1.24 -16.97 19.81
C PHE A 22 -0.85 -15.68 20.55
N ASN A 23 -0.82 -14.59 19.77
CA ASN A 23 -0.60 -13.25 20.28
C ASN A 23 -1.80 -12.37 19.92
N LEU A 24 -2.16 -11.48 20.85
CA LEU A 24 -3.15 -10.43 20.64
C LEU A 24 -2.49 -9.06 20.76
N VAL A 25 -2.69 -8.21 19.75
CA VAL A 25 -2.17 -6.83 19.73
C VAL A 25 -3.35 -5.86 19.73
N ALA A 26 -3.31 -4.86 20.59
CA ALA A 26 -4.34 -3.81 20.66
C ALA A 26 -3.70 -2.43 20.70
N GLY A 27 -4.21 -1.49 19.90
CA GLY A 27 -3.70 -0.12 19.79
C GLY A 27 -3.38 0.28 18.34
N LYS A 28 -2.59 1.35 18.19
CA LYS A 28 -2.14 1.82 16.87
C LYS A 28 -1.02 0.93 16.35
N GLN A 29 -1.19 0.40 15.17
CA GLN A 29 -0.36 -0.65 14.60
C GLN A 29 -0.36 -0.60 13.07
N PHE A 30 0.59 -1.27 12.45
CA PHE A 30 0.66 -1.44 11.00
C PHE A 30 -0.49 -2.32 10.52
N VAL A 31 -1.15 -1.92 9.44
CA VAL A 31 -2.22 -2.70 8.80
C VAL A 31 -1.60 -3.82 7.99
N SER A 32 -2.00 -5.06 8.26
CA SER A 32 -1.41 -6.28 7.67
C SER A 32 -1.89 -6.51 6.23
N LEU A 33 -1.68 -5.52 5.35
CA LEU A 33 -2.13 -5.55 3.95
C LEU A 33 -1.38 -6.55 3.08
N GLY A 34 -0.39 -7.27 3.58
CA GLY A 34 0.45 -8.19 2.79
C GLY A 34 1.48 -7.44 1.94
N GLY A 35 2.07 -8.15 0.95
CA GLY A 35 3.16 -7.62 0.15
C GLY A 35 4.50 -7.60 0.89
N TYR A 36 5.53 -7.14 0.22
CA TYR A 36 6.88 -7.01 0.80
C TYR A 36 7.38 -5.57 0.79
N GLU A 37 7.07 -4.79 -0.23
CA GLU A 37 7.59 -3.42 -0.36
C GLU A 37 7.33 -2.58 0.89
N ALA A 38 6.13 -2.64 1.47
CA ALA A 38 5.76 -1.86 2.66
C ALA A 38 6.46 -2.33 3.96
N TYR A 39 7.02 -3.54 3.97
CA TYR A 39 7.73 -4.11 5.13
C TYR A 39 9.26 -3.98 5.01
N VAL A 40 9.77 -3.65 3.83
CA VAL A 40 11.19 -3.40 3.63
C VAL A 40 11.53 -2.02 4.23
N ASN A 41 12.71 -1.93 4.86
CA ASN A 41 13.19 -0.66 5.41
C ASN A 41 13.17 0.44 4.32
N ALA A 42 12.54 1.58 4.63
CA ALA A 42 12.38 2.71 3.70
C ALA A 42 13.71 3.21 3.13
N LEU A 43 14.80 3.10 3.88
CA LEU A 43 16.16 3.43 3.40
C LEU A 43 16.67 2.45 2.32
N ARG A 44 16.05 1.27 2.17
CA ARG A 44 16.34 0.32 1.09
C ARG A 44 15.37 0.46 -0.07
N VAL A 45 14.10 0.78 0.19
CA VAL A 45 13.07 0.98 -0.86
C VAL A 45 13.32 2.28 -1.63
N ARG A 46 13.71 3.36 -0.93
CA ARG A 46 13.97 4.74 -1.40
C ARG A 46 12.77 5.43 -2.04
N GLU A 47 12.07 4.76 -2.93
CA GLU A 47 10.83 5.22 -3.55
C GLU A 47 9.82 4.08 -3.56
N PHE A 48 8.71 4.28 -2.88
CA PHE A 48 7.58 3.34 -2.87
C PHE A 48 6.76 3.42 -4.16
N CYS A 49 6.00 2.37 -4.43
CA CYS A 49 4.95 2.41 -5.44
C CYS A 49 3.81 3.34 -4.99
N GLU A 50 2.98 3.78 -5.92
CA GLU A 50 1.86 4.68 -5.62
C GLU A 50 0.84 4.05 -4.65
N PHE A 51 0.61 2.74 -4.72
CA PHE A 51 -0.26 2.06 -3.76
C PHE A 51 0.25 2.26 -2.33
N ASN A 52 1.51 1.95 -2.05
CA ASN A 52 2.08 2.05 -0.71
C ASN A 52 2.27 3.51 -0.25
N ASN A 53 2.41 4.46 -1.18
CA ASN A 53 2.46 5.89 -0.86
C ASN A 53 1.09 6.47 -0.46
N ASN A 54 -0.02 5.89 -0.95
CA ASN A 54 -1.35 6.49 -0.80
C ASN A 54 -2.29 5.71 0.13
N VAL A 55 -1.88 4.54 0.63
CA VAL A 55 -2.68 3.77 1.57
C VAL A 55 -2.26 4.08 3.02
N ALA A 56 -3.24 4.33 3.89
CA ALA A 56 -2.98 4.56 5.31
C ALA A 56 -2.62 3.25 6.01
N VAL A 57 -1.35 3.10 6.39
CA VAL A 57 -0.81 1.84 6.93
C VAL A 57 -0.70 1.79 8.45
N TYR A 58 -0.93 2.88 9.17
CA TYR A 58 -0.89 2.93 10.65
C TYR A 58 -2.26 3.27 11.19
N GLN A 59 -2.96 2.28 11.75
CA GLN A 59 -4.35 2.40 12.21
C GLN A 59 -4.51 1.82 13.62
N ALA A 60 -5.46 2.38 14.39
CA ALA A 60 -5.83 1.84 15.69
C ALA A 60 -6.80 0.67 15.56
N GLY A 61 -6.54 -0.42 16.28
CA GLY A 61 -7.39 -1.61 16.22
C GLY A 61 -6.88 -2.78 17.04
N ILE A 62 -7.33 -3.96 16.65
CA ILE A 62 -7.01 -5.24 17.30
C ILE A 62 -6.50 -6.20 16.22
N MET A 63 -5.46 -6.97 16.56
CA MET A 63 -4.87 -7.99 15.70
C MET A 63 -4.60 -9.27 16.49
N GLY A 64 -5.13 -10.38 16.00
CA GLY A 64 -4.78 -11.72 16.45
C GLY A 64 -3.76 -12.35 15.51
N VAL A 65 -2.67 -12.88 16.05
CA VAL A 65 -1.64 -13.60 15.29
C VAL A 65 -1.61 -15.04 15.74
N VAL A 66 -1.86 -15.96 14.82
CA VAL A 66 -1.86 -17.41 15.05
C VAL A 66 -0.70 -18.04 14.31
N GLN A 67 0.22 -18.64 15.05
CA GLN A 67 1.34 -19.42 14.52
C GLN A 67 0.95 -20.90 14.49
N PHE A 68 0.65 -21.45 13.31
CA PHE A 68 0.29 -22.88 13.18
C PHE A 68 1.51 -23.79 13.37
N ASN A 69 2.63 -23.38 12.79
CA ASN A 69 3.94 -24.03 12.88
C ASN A 69 5.01 -22.98 12.55
N PRO A 70 6.32 -23.26 12.66
CA PRO A 70 7.38 -22.29 12.38
C PRO A 70 7.28 -21.60 11.01
N SER A 71 6.70 -22.27 10.02
CA SER A 71 6.64 -21.77 8.64
C SER A 71 5.27 -21.21 8.23
N GLN A 72 4.23 -21.27 9.10
CA GLN A 72 2.86 -20.86 8.72
C GLN A 72 2.22 -20.00 9.79
N GLN A 73 1.83 -18.79 9.40
CA GLN A 73 1.20 -17.81 10.28
C GLN A 73 -0.06 -17.25 9.63
N LEU A 74 -1.11 -17.06 10.42
CA LEU A 74 -2.32 -16.35 10.05
C LEU A 74 -2.49 -15.12 10.95
N ILE A 75 -2.79 -13.99 10.34
CA ILE A 75 -3.12 -12.75 11.01
C ILE A 75 -4.57 -12.39 10.71
N LEU A 76 -5.34 -12.11 11.74
CA LEU A 76 -6.69 -11.56 11.67
C LEU A 76 -6.67 -10.19 12.33
N GLN A 77 -7.03 -9.16 11.59
CA GLN A 77 -6.93 -7.79 12.08
C GLN A 77 -8.21 -7.01 11.79
N VAL A 78 -8.65 -6.18 12.74
CA VAL A 78 -9.72 -5.20 12.54
C VAL A 78 -9.21 -3.86 13.06
N VAL A 79 -9.20 -2.85 12.18
CA VAL A 79 -8.73 -1.50 12.50
C VAL A 79 -9.75 -0.45 12.11
N ASN A 80 -9.63 0.74 12.68
CA ASN A 80 -10.37 1.92 12.25
C ASN A 80 -9.86 2.36 10.86
N ASN A 81 -10.72 2.40 9.86
CA ASN A 81 -10.36 2.79 8.49
C ASN A 81 -10.34 4.32 8.27
N ARG A 82 -10.50 5.10 9.32
CA ARG A 82 -10.55 6.57 9.25
C ARG A 82 -9.73 7.18 10.38
N SER A 83 -8.74 7.94 10.02
CA SER A 83 -8.01 8.84 10.92
C SER A 83 -8.15 10.26 10.38
N GLY A 84 -9.09 11.04 10.90
CA GLY A 84 -9.27 12.43 10.51
C GLY A 84 -10.72 12.84 10.18
N SER A 85 -10.91 14.12 9.83
CA SER A 85 -12.17 14.66 9.29
C SER A 85 -12.33 14.30 7.81
N ASP A 86 -13.53 14.51 7.25
CA ASP A 86 -13.73 14.27 5.82
C ASP A 86 -12.83 15.15 4.93
N SER A 87 -12.50 16.36 5.37
CA SER A 87 -11.55 17.24 4.68
C SER A 87 -10.10 16.75 4.76
N ASP A 88 -9.74 15.96 5.79
CA ASP A 88 -8.41 15.35 5.89
C ASP A 88 -8.32 14.07 5.04
N LEU A 89 -9.46 13.39 4.84
CA LEU A 89 -9.53 12.13 4.11
C LEU A 89 -9.71 12.33 2.60
N TYR A 90 -10.39 13.39 2.19
CA TYR A 90 -10.75 13.64 0.79
C TYR A 90 -10.47 15.09 0.43
N ILE A 91 -9.59 15.34 -0.53
CA ILE A 91 -9.16 16.70 -0.95
C ILE A 91 -10.36 17.62 -1.25
N TYR A 92 -11.41 17.07 -1.87
CA TYR A 92 -12.62 17.83 -2.22
C TYR A 92 -13.82 17.44 -1.35
N GLY A 93 -13.57 16.90 -0.14
CA GLY A 93 -14.61 16.44 0.76
C GLY A 93 -15.27 15.13 0.30
N ARG A 94 -16.24 14.69 1.06
CA ARG A 94 -17.04 13.51 0.71
C ARG A 94 -18.01 13.88 -0.41
N PRO A 95 -18.24 12.97 -1.40
CA PRO A 95 -19.21 13.24 -2.46
C PRO A 95 -20.62 13.55 -1.91
N ASP A 96 -21.32 14.48 -2.56
CA ASP A 96 -22.66 14.90 -2.16
C ASP A 96 -23.63 13.72 -2.05
N GLY A 97 -24.48 13.75 -1.04
CA GLY A 97 -25.50 12.72 -0.80
C GLY A 97 -24.94 11.43 -0.17
N ILE A 98 -23.65 11.32 0.09
CA ILE A 98 -23.04 10.17 0.76
C ILE A 98 -22.84 10.47 2.24
N GLU A 99 -23.52 9.72 3.11
CA GLU A 99 -23.42 9.83 4.57
C GLU A 99 -22.14 9.14 5.10
N ALA A 100 -21.61 9.65 6.21
CA ALA A 100 -20.51 9.00 6.92
C ALA A 100 -20.87 7.58 7.36
N ALA A 101 -19.90 6.68 7.35
CA ALA A 101 -20.06 5.40 8.01
C ALA A 101 -20.13 5.57 9.52
N LYS A 102 -21.03 4.82 10.17
CA LYS A 102 -21.10 4.80 11.64
C LYS A 102 -19.90 4.09 12.27
N PHE A 103 -19.45 3.02 11.63
CA PHE A 103 -18.32 2.19 12.06
C PHE A 103 -17.40 1.94 10.86
N PRO A 104 -16.53 2.89 10.53
CA PRO A 104 -15.60 2.75 9.41
C PRO A 104 -14.45 1.81 9.80
N LEU A 105 -14.70 0.51 9.78
CA LEU A 105 -13.72 -0.52 10.12
C LEU A 105 -13.16 -1.14 8.83
N LEU A 106 -11.90 -1.58 8.91
CA LEU A 106 -11.22 -2.42 7.94
C LEU A 106 -10.86 -3.74 8.60
N ALA A 107 -11.39 -4.83 8.08
CA ALA A 107 -11.03 -6.19 8.48
C ALA A 107 -10.03 -6.77 7.48
N THR A 108 -8.99 -7.41 7.96
CA THR A 108 -7.93 -8.01 7.15
C THR A 108 -7.66 -9.43 7.60
N VAL A 109 -7.52 -10.32 6.64
CA VAL A 109 -6.95 -11.65 6.78
C VAL A 109 -5.63 -11.67 6.03
N ASN A 110 -4.54 -12.00 6.71
CA ASN A 110 -3.21 -12.10 6.11
C ASN A 110 -2.61 -13.46 6.44
N TRP A 111 -2.13 -14.16 5.42
CA TRP A 111 -1.39 -15.41 5.57
C TRP A 111 0.07 -15.20 5.18
N ASN A 112 0.97 -15.66 6.05
CA ASN A 112 2.41 -15.67 5.82
C ASN A 112 2.90 -17.12 5.79
N GLY A 113 3.66 -17.46 4.75
CA GLY A 113 4.22 -18.80 4.57
C GLY A 113 5.71 -18.76 4.24
N LEU A 114 6.48 -19.69 4.81
CA LEU A 114 7.91 -19.90 4.56
C LEU A 114 8.09 -21.26 3.90
N PHE A 115 8.91 -21.33 2.85
CA PHE A 115 9.15 -22.52 2.03
C PHE A 115 10.62 -22.58 1.59
N LEU A 116 11.06 -23.72 1.09
CA LEU A 116 12.40 -23.93 0.56
C LEU A 116 13.51 -23.58 1.57
N ASP A 117 13.42 -24.14 2.78
CA ASP A 117 14.35 -23.84 3.89
C ASP A 117 14.44 -22.32 4.16
N ASP A 118 13.27 -21.68 4.26
CA ASP A 118 13.08 -20.25 4.50
C ASP A 118 13.64 -19.34 3.40
N ALA A 119 13.95 -19.88 2.21
CA ALA A 119 14.39 -19.04 1.08
C ALA A 119 13.24 -18.39 0.31
N LEU A 120 12.03 -18.95 0.36
CA LEU A 120 10.85 -18.44 -0.33
C LEU A 120 9.75 -18.10 0.68
N HIS A 121 9.35 -16.82 0.73
CA HIS A 121 8.33 -16.35 1.64
C HIS A 121 7.13 -15.80 0.86
N PHE A 122 5.92 -16.06 1.37
CA PHE A 122 4.68 -15.51 0.87
C PHE A 122 4.01 -14.64 1.93
N ARG A 123 3.41 -13.51 1.49
CA ARG A 123 2.56 -12.63 2.28
C ARG A 123 1.33 -12.25 1.49
N TYR A 124 0.25 -13.00 1.68
CA TYR A 124 -1.01 -12.80 0.98
C TYR A 124 -2.06 -12.25 1.92
N ALA A 125 -2.76 -11.21 1.50
CA ALA A 125 -3.79 -10.61 2.30
C ALA A 125 -5.02 -10.26 1.49
N ALA A 126 -6.16 -10.35 2.15
CA ALA A 126 -7.44 -9.82 1.69
C ALA A 126 -8.04 -8.94 2.77
N SER A 127 -8.48 -7.75 2.39
CA SER A 127 -9.08 -6.80 3.31
C SER A 127 -10.40 -6.27 2.77
N MET A 128 -11.34 -6.01 3.68
CA MET A 128 -12.61 -5.38 3.36
C MET A 128 -12.96 -4.37 4.45
N GLY A 129 -13.38 -3.19 4.05
CA GLY A 129 -13.78 -2.13 4.97
C GLY A 129 -14.85 -1.21 4.42
N GLN A 130 -15.31 -0.30 5.26
CA GLN A 130 -16.30 0.70 4.91
C GLN A 130 -15.65 2.10 4.92
N LEU A 131 -15.80 2.84 3.82
CA LEU A 131 -15.35 4.23 3.68
C LEU A 131 -16.45 5.21 4.09
N ALA A 132 -17.67 4.95 3.63
CA ALA A 132 -18.88 5.71 3.93
C ALA A 132 -20.11 4.78 3.86
N LYS A 133 -21.28 5.27 4.18
CA LYS A 133 -22.52 4.48 4.09
C LYS A 133 -22.75 3.98 2.66
N GLY A 134 -22.76 2.66 2.47
CA GLY A 134 -22.89 2.03 1.15
C GLY A 134 -21.65 2.10 0.26
N LYS A 135 -20.52 2.62 0.75
CA LYS A 135 -19.25 2.70 0.02
C LYS A 135 -18.16 1.91 0.74
N ASN A 136 -17.76 0.81 0.14
CA ASN A 136 -16.78 -0.11 0.69
C ASN A 136 -15.41 0.04 0.01
N ILE A 137 -14.40 -0.50 0.67
CA ILE A 137 -13.05 -0.67 0.15
C ILE A 137 -12.65 -2.13 0.26
N TYR A 138 -11.95 -2.61 -0.75
CA TYR A 138 -11.40 -3.97 -0.80
C TYR A 138 -9.94 -3.89 -1.21
N TYR A 139 -9.08 -4.62 -0.51
CA TYR A 139 -7.69 -4.85 -0.89
C TYR A 139 -7.43 -6.32 -1.11
N LEU A 140 -6.66 -6.65 -2.14
CA LEU A 140 -6.12 -7.98 -2.36
C LEU A 140 -4.63 -7.82 -2.68
N THR A 141 -3.78 -8.50 -1.92
CA THR A 141 -2.33 -8.38 -2.06
C THR A 141 -1.69 -9.75 -2.08
N CYS A 142 -0.79 -9.98 -3.02
CA CYS A 142 0.03 -11.16 -3.14
C CYS A 142 1.51 -10.74 -3.16
N GLY A 143 2.22 -10.99 -2.07
CA GLY A 143 3.64 -10.71 -1.95
C GLY A 143 4.45 -11.99 -1.95
N ASN A 144 5.50 -12.03 -2.77
CA ASN A 144 6.41 -13.17 -2.89
C ASN A 144 7.84 -12.64 -2.81
N ILE A 145 8.67 -13.20 -1.93
CA ILE A 145 10.10 -12.88 -1.87
C ILE A 145 10.91 -14.17 -1.87
N TYR A 146 11.94 -14.18 -2.68
CA TYR A 146 13.03 -15.15 -2.63
C TYR A 146 14.25 -14.48 -2.03
N GLU A 147 14.73 -15.02 -0.91
CA GLU A 147 15.86 -14.47 -0.15
C GLU A 147 16.88 -15.57 0.11
N LYS A 148 17.87 -15.64 -0.75
CA LYS A 148 19.02 -16.54 -0.59
C LYS A 148 20.28 -15.86 -1.13
N TYR A 149 21.23 -15.60 -0.24
CA TYR A 149 22.49 -14.98 -0.63
C TYR A 149 23.07 -15.62 -1.90
N PRO A 150 23.56 -14.85 -2.87
CA PRO A 150 23.71 -13.38 -2.87
C PRO A 150 22.48 -12.61 -3.41
N PHE A 151 21.33 -13.25 -3.61
CA PHE A 151 20.15 -12.66 -4.22
C PHE A 151 19.02 -12.41 -3.21
N VAL A 152 18.33 -11.29 -3.37
CA VAL A 152 17.00 -11.05 -2.84
C VAL A 152 16.12 -10.55 -3.97
N ALA A 153 15.02 -11.21 -4.22
CA ALA A 153 14.06 -10.80 -5.25
C ALA A 153 12.66 -10.83 -4.70
N TYR A 154 11.86 -9.78 -4.90
CA TYR A 154 10.44 -9.83 -4.56
C TYR A 154 9.55 -9.41 -5.72
N LEU A 155 8.33 -9.94 -5.70
CA LEU A 155 7.24 -9.59 -6.60
C LEU A 155 5.97 -9.38 -5.78
N ASP A 156 5.45 -8.15 -5.78
CA ASP A 156 4.17 -7.81 -5.18
C ASP A 156 3.13 -7.50 -6.25
N VAL A 157 1.93 -8.03 -6.05
CA VAL A 157 0.73 -7.65 -6.82
C VAL A 157 -0.29 -7.11 -5.83
N MET A 158 -0.71 -5.87 -6.03
CA MET A 158 -1.64 -5.19 -5.14
C MET A 158 -2.83 -4.67 -5.94
N TYR A 159 -4.04 -5.01 -5.50
CA TYR A 159 -5.28 -4.55 -6.10
C TYR A 159 -6.14 -3.88 -5.03
N SER A 160 -6.75 -2.74 -5.38
CA SER A 160 -7.81 -2.15 -4.58
C SER A 160 -9.03 -1.82 -5.43
N ARG A 161 -10.20 -1.90 -4.77
CA ARG A 161 -11.48 -1.43 -5.29
C ARG A 161 -12.13 -0.58 -4.22
N GLU A 162 -12.42 0.67 -4.55
CA GLU A 162 -12.79 1.70 -3.59
C GLU A 162 -14.08 2.38 -4.02
N GLY A 163 -15.09 2.37 -3.15
CA GLY A 163 -16.37 3.05 -3.40
C GLY A 163 -16.23 4.58 -3.43
N ILE A 164 -15.24 5.13 -2.72
CA ILE A 164 -14.77 6.51 -2.79
C ILE A 164 -13.26 6.46 -2.97
N ASP A 165 -12.70 7.34 -3.78
CA ASP A 165 -11.26 7.40 -4.07
C ASP A 165 -10.44 7.78 -2.83
N SER A 166 -10.07 6.79 -2.03
CA SER A 166 -9.28 6.99 -0.81
C SER A 166 -7.80 7.24 -1.11
N GLN A 167 -7.30 6.73 -2.23
CA GLN A 167 -5.93 7.02 -2.72
C GLN A 167 -5.81 8.37 -3.43
N GLN A 168 -6.94 8.98 -3.80
CA GLN A 168 -7.07 10.30 -4.41
C GLN A 168 -6.34 10.48 -5.76
N ARG A 169 -5.90 9.39 -6.39
CA ARG A 169 -5.11 9.44 -7.64
C ARG A 169 -5.95 9.87 -8.84
N ILE A 170 -7.23 9.46 -8.93
CA ILE A 170 -8.15 9.91 -9.98
C ILE A 170 -8.71 11.28 -9.61
N THR A 171 -9.04 11.48 -8.33
CA THR A 171 -9.53 12.76 -7.82
C THR A 171 -8.59 13.91 -8.15
N THR A 172 -7.28 13.74 -7.97
CA THR A 172 -6.28 14.79 -8.22
C THR A 172 -6.08 15.13 -9.70
N LEU A 173 -6.43 14.24 -10.64
CA LEU A 173 -6.36 14.54 -12.07
C LEU A 173 -7.30 15.68 -12.46
N GLN A 174 -8.43 15.82 -11.76
CA GLN A 174 -9.41 16.90 -12.01
C GLN A 174 -8.86 18.30 -11.74
N GLY A 175 -7.98 18.44 -10.76
CA GLY A 175 -7.34 19.73 -10.45
C GLY A 175 -6.47 20.30 -11.58
N GLN A 176 -6.25 19.53 -12.66
CA GLN A 176 -5.56 19.96 -13.87
C GLN A 176 -6.52 20.49 -14.95
N GLY A 177 -7.84 20.34 -14.75
CA GLY A 177 -8.88 20.81 -15.68
C GLY A 177 -9.22 22.29 -15.50
N ARG A 178 -9.98 22.85 -16.43
CA ARG A 178 -10.37 24.28 -16.46
C ARG A 178 -11.90 24.39 -16.54
N GLY A 179 -12.60 24.52 -15.44
CA GLY A 179 -14.02 24.86 -15.54
C GLY A 179 -14.93 24.47 -14.38
N MET A 180 -15.23 23.20 -14.17
CA MET A 180 -16.09 22.76 -13.07
C MET A 180 -15.32 22.66 -11.74
N LEU A 181 -16.04 22.83 -10.62
CA LEU A 181 -15.47 22.54 -9.30
C LEU A 181 -15.16 21.03 -9.21
N PRO A 182 -13.92 20.68 -8.83
CA PRO A 182 -13.54 19.28 -8.73
C PRO A 182 -14.27 18.60 -7.57
N VAL A 183 -14.56 17.31 -7.75
CA VAL A 183 -15.26 16.48 -6.77
C VAL A 183 -14.47 15.20 -6.49
N THR A 184 -14.63 14.62 -5.32
CA THR A 184 -14.00 13.35 -4.99
C THR A 184 -14.54 12.24 -5.89
N ALA A 185 -13.66 11.54 -6.58
CA ALA A 185 -14.01 10.45 -7.47
C ALA A 185 -14.62 9.27 -6.70
N GLN A 186 -15.49 8.52 -7.36
CA GLN A 186 -16.15 7.34 -6.81
C GLN A 186 -15.89 6.14 -7.70
N ASN A 187 -16.08 4.95 -7.13
CA ASN A 187 -16.01 3.69 -7.85
C ASN A 187 -14.63 3.47 -8.51
N THR A 188 -13.55 3.78 -7.78
CA THR A 188 -12.18 3.68 -8.28
C THR A 188 -11.58 2.28 -8.08
N GLN A 189 -10.65 1.91 -8.95
CA GLN A 189 -9.85 0.70 -8.81
C GLN A 189 -8.40 0.96 -9.18
N TYR A 190 -7.50 0.27 -8.48
CA TYR A 190 -6.06 0.39 -8.65
C TYR A 190 -5.43 -0.99 -8.74
N LEU A 191 -4.45 -1.15 -9.60
CA LEU A 191 -3.67 -2.38 -9.71
C LEU A 191 -2.21 -2.01 -9.85
N SER A 192 -1.36 -2.61 -9.00
CA SER A 192 0.07 -2.37 -8.96
C SER A 192 0.83 -3.68 -9.05
N PHE A 193 1.83 -3.73 -9.92
CA PHE A 193 2.84 -4.78 -10.02
C PHE A 193 4.18 -4.18 -9.63
N ILE A 194 4.84 -4.75 -8.64
CA ILE A 194 6.13 -4.26 -8.12
C ILE A 194 7.11 -5.42 -8.13
N ALA A 195 8.25 -5.25 -8.79
CA ALA A 195 9.32 -6.22 -8.83
C ALA A 195 10.64 -5.59 -8.39
N ASN A 196 11.41 -6.32 -7.60
CA ASN A 196 12.74 -5.93 -7.16
C ASN A 196 13.70 -7.11 -7.30
N LEU A 197 14.93 -6.82 -7.74
CA LEU A 197 16.04 -7.76 -7.72
C LEU A 197 17.24 -7.06 -7.11
N ASP A 198 17.73 -7.62 -6.03
CA ASP A 198 18.88 -7.16 -5.25
C ASP A 198 19.99 -8.21 -5.33
N TYR A 199 21.20 -7.81 -5.65
CA TYR A 199 22.33 -8.71 -5.87
C TYR A 199 23.61 -8.19 -5.23
N GLN A 200 24.07 -8.89 -4.20
CA GLN A 200 25.33 -8.62 -3.55
C GLN A 200 26.46 -9.38 -4.28
N PHE A 201 27.03 -8.76 -5.32
CA PHE A 201 28.05 -9.37 -6.16
C PHE A 201 29.47 -9.36 -5.54
N HIS A 202 29.66 -8.60 -4.45
CA HIS A 202 30.91 -8.57 -3.69
C HIS A 202 30.60 -8.22 -2.22
N PRO A 203 31.36 -8.68 -1.21
CA PRO A 203 31.09 -8.35 0.20
C PRO A 203 30.93 -6.85 0.49
N LYS A 204 31.61 -5.99 -0.29
CA LYS A 204 31.55 -4.53 -0.17
C LYS A 204 30.62 -3.86 -1.20
N TRP A 205 30.01 -4.60 -2.12
CA TRP A 205 29.21 -4.03 -3.18
C TRP A 205 27.88 -4.75 -3.36
N ASN A 206 26.85 -3.96 -3.47
CA ASN A 206 25.52 -4.43 -3.77
C ASN A 206 24.89 -3.59 -4.89
N ALA A 207 24.09 -4.18 -5.72
CA ALA A 207 23.30 -3.47 -6.71
C ALA A 207 21.87 -3.97 -6.66
N TYR A 208 20.88 -3.08 -6.83
CA TYR A 208 19.52 -3.47 -7.05
C TYR A 208 18.85 -2.73 -8.18
N ILE A 209 17.89 -3.38 -8.79
CA ILE A 209 16.91 -2.78 -9.70
C ILE A 209 15.52 -3.02 -9.17
N LYS A 210 14.64 -2.02 -9.31
CA LYS A 210 13.25 -2.12 -8.94
C LYS A 210 12.39 -1.46 -9.99
N GLY A 211 11.22 -2.04 -10.27
CA GLY A 211 10.21 -1.47 -11.14
C GLY A 211 8.83 -1.59 -10.53
N ALA A 212 7.98 -0.59 -10.79
CA ALA A 212 6.56 -0.68 -10.53
C ALA A 212 5.78 -0.25 -11.77
N TYR A 213 4.71 -0.98 -12.09
CA TYR A 213 3.72 -0.66 -13.11
C TYR A 213 2.35 -0.62 -12.48
N GLU A 214 1.64 0.49 -12.62
CA GLU A 214 0.42 0.73 -11.88
C GLU A 214 -0.65 1.34 -12.77
N THR A 215 -1.90 0.94 -12.55
CA THR A 215 -3.05 1.48 -13.26
C THR A 215 -4.08 2.04 -12.28
N ALA A 216 -4.76 3.10 -12.69
CA ALA A 216 -5.89 3.68 -11.98
C ALA A 216 -7.08 3.80 -12.94
N GLY A 217 -8.27 3.43 -12.47
CA GLY A 217 -9.48 3.44 -13.29
C GLY A 217 -10.76 3.51 -12.48
N ILE A 218 -11.86 3.68 -13.18
CA ILE A 218 -13.24 3.67 -12.65
C ILE A 218 -13.86 2.33 -13.04
N TYR A 219 -14.33 1.55 -12.07
CA TYR A 219 -14.95 0.24 -12.32
C TYR A 219 -16.44 0.32 -12.67
N GLU A 220 -17.09 1.42 -12.30
CA GLU A 220 -18.51 1.67 -12.56
C GLU A 220 -18.72 3.16 -12.82
N ALA A 221 -19.33 3.47 -13.97
CA ALA A 221 -19.58 4.85 -14.40
C ALA A 221 -20.58 5.56 -13.47
N ASN A 222 -20.45 6.88 -13.39
CA ASN A 222 -21.43 7.78 -12.79
C ASN A 222 -21.65 8.99 -13.71
N SER A 223 -22.35 10.02 -13.24
CA SER A 223 -22.66 11.22 -14.04
C SER A 223 -21.42 12.03 -14.48
N ILE A 224 -20.28 11.86 -13.82
CA ILE A 224 -19.05 12.64 -14.04
C ILE A 224 -17.95 11.77 -14.63
N PHE A 225 -17.84 10.53 -14.17
CA PHE A 225 -16.74 9.64 -14.50
C PHE A 225 -17.22 8.48 -15.36
N ALA A 226 -16.68 8.33 -16.56
CA ALA A 226 -16.88 7.17 -17.41
C ALA A 226 -16.17 5.93 -16.83
N LYS A 227 -16.68 4.73 -17.09
CA LYS A 227 -16.00 3.49 -16.73
C LYS A 227 -14.77 3.30 -17.63
N GLY A 228 -13.65 2.89 -17.03
CA GLY A 228 -12.43 2.56 -17.75
C GLY A 228 -11.17 2.98 -17.02
N ARG A 229 -10.05 2.81 -17.68
CA ARG A 229 -8.75 3.26 -17.20
C ARG A 229 -8.58 4.75 -17.42
N TYR A 230 -7.95 5.44 -16.46
CA TYR A 230 -7.67 6.87 -16.50
C TYR A 230 -6.17 7.16 -16.54
N LEU A 231 -5.41 6.39 -15.76
CA LEU A 231 -3.98 6.62 -15.57
C LEU A 231 -3.23 5.29 -15.62
N THR A 232 -2.09 5.30 -16.26
CA THR A 232 -1.03 4.31 -16.10
C THR A 232 0.21 5.03 -15.61
N SER A 233 0.85 4.54 -14.55
CA SER A 233 2.10 5.08 -14.05
C SER A 233 3.14 3.96 -13.91
N TRP A 234 4.40 4.35 -13.99
CA TRP A 234 5.50 3.44 -13.78
C TRP A 234 6.67 4.15 -13.13
N ASN A 235 7.42 3.42 -12.36
CA ASN A 235 8.74 3.82 -11.90
C ASN A 235 9.76 2.74 -12.16
N ALA A 236 10.99 3.14 -12.42
CA ALA A 236 12.14 2.27 -12.54
C ALA A 236 13.30 2.85 -11.73
N GLN A 237 13.92 2.02 -10.93
CA GLN A 237 14.99 2.40 -10.03
C GLN A 237 16.20 1.50 -10.26
N ALA A 238 17.40 2.08 -10.16
CA ALA A 238 18.65 1.35 -10.11
C ALA A 238 19.54 1.96 -9.03
N CYS A 239 20.18 1.12 -8.26
CA CYS A 239 21.05 1.57 -7.18
C CYS A 239 22.31 0.72 -7.11
N LEU A 240 23.44 1.40 -6.89
CA LEU A 240 24.72 0.79 -6.55
C LEU A 240 25.09 1.23 -5.14
N GLU A 241 25.39 0.28 -4.26
CA GLU A 241 25.74 0.51 -2.86
C GLU A 241 27.17 0.02 -2.60
N TRP A 242 27.95 0.84 -1.90
CA TRP A 242 29.28 0.52 -1.44
C TRP A 242 29.34 0.53 0.08
N PHE A 243 29.82 -0.58 0.67
CA PHE A 243 30.04 -0.77 2.09
C PHE A 243 31.54 -0.69 2.37
N PRO A 244 32.10 0.50 2.72
CA PRO A 244 33.53 0.66 2.97
C PRO A 244 34.00 -0.18 4.18
N LEU A 245 33.16 -0.31 5.20
CA LEU A 245 33.38 -1.14 6.38
C LEU A 245 32.71 -2.49 6.16
N SER A 246 33.46 -3.47 5.67
CA SER A 246 32.91 -4.78 5.22
C SER A 246 32.26 -5.59 6.33
N GLU A 247 32.67 -5.41 7.58
CA GLU A 247 32.14 -6.09 8.75
C GLU A 247 30.90 -5.41 9.33
N ASP A 248 30.78 -4.10 9.12
CA ASP A 248 29.64 -3.30 9.54
C ASP A 248 28.91 -2.71 8.30
N LYS A 249 27.75 -3.27 7.98
CA LYS A 249 26.88 -2.78 6.92
C LYS A 249 26.01 -1.58 7.35
N GLY A 250 26.18 -1.05 8.54
CA GLY A 250 25.50 0.13 9.04
C GLY A 250 25.86 1.42 8.30
N PHE A 251 27.10 1.50 7.74
CA PHE A 251 27.53 2.61 6.91
C PHE A 251 27.67 2.22 5.45
N LYS A 252 26.99 2.93 4.57
CA LYS A 252 27.06 2.75 3.12
C LYS A 252 27.03 4.06 2.35
N VAL A 253 27.72 4.09 1.23
CA VAL A 253 27.62 5.13 0.21
C VAL A 253 26.89 4.53 -0.98
N PHE A 254 25.99 5.29 -1.62
CA PHE A 254 25.21 4.78 -2.73
C PHE A 254 25.00 5.82 -3.82
N ALA A 255 24.85 5.34 -5.04
CA ALA A 255 24.32 6.08 -6.17
C ALA A 255 22.97 5.48 -6.57
N HIS A 256 21.94 6.31 -6.66
CA HIS A 256 20.57 5.90 -6.96
C HIS A 256 20.04 6.70 -8.13
N TYR A 257 19.48 6.01 -9.12
CA TYR A 257 18.76 6.58 -10.25
C TYR A 257 17.28 6.19 -10.15
N LEU A 258 16.42 7.17 -10.32
CA LEU A 258 14.96 6.99 -10.33
C LEU A 258 14.41 7.62 -11.61
N TYR A 259 13.62 6.84 -12.35
CA TYR A 259 12.81 7.30 -13.47
C TYR A 259 11.33 7.07 -13.14
N LYS A 260 10.51 8.11 -13.26
CA LYS A 260 9.05 8.04 -13.12
C LYS A 260 8.39 8.52 -14.41
N GLY A 261 7.33 7.83 -14.81
CA GLY A 261 6.52 8.22 -15.94
C GLY A 261 5.03 7.92 -15.69
N HIS A 262 4.19 8.61 -16.42
CA HIS A 262 2.77 8.34 -16.41
C HIS A 262 2.17 8.62 -17.79
N GLN A 263 1.04 7.99 -18.07
CA GLN A 263 0.25 8.18 -19.28
C GLN A 263 -1.22 8.32 -18.91
N LEU A 264 -1.82 9.40 -19.33
CA LEU A 264 -3.26 9.61 -19.26
C LEU A 264 -3.93 8.87 -20.43
N THR A 265 -5.17 8.45 -20.20
CA THR A 265 -6.01 7.86 -21.24
C THR A 265 -7.02 8.87 -21.76
N GLU A 266 -7.69 8.56 -22.87
CA GLU A 266 -8.76 9.37 -23.41
C GLU A 266 -9.85 9.71 -22.36
N ASN A 267 -10.20 8.77 -21.49
CA ASN A 267 -11.15 9.03 -20.40
C ASN A 267 -10.68 10.15 -19.46
N ALA A 268 -9.39 10.21 -19.14
CA ALA A 268 -8.84 11.28 -18.32
C ALA A 268 -8.81 12.61 -19.07
N GLU A 269 -8.44 12.60 -20.35
CA GLU A 269 -8.41 13.81 -21.19
C GLU A 269 -9.80 14.39 -21.39
N VAL A 270 -10.81 13.55 -21.69
CA VAL A 270 -12.21 13.98 -21.82
C VAL A 270 -12.73 14.53 -20.50
N MET A 271 -12.45 13.87 -19.37
CA MET A 271 -12.83 14.38 -18.04
C MET A 271 -12.22 15.76 -17.78
N MET A 272 -10.91 15.93 -18.00
CA MET A 272 -10.24 17.21 -17.79
C MET A 272 -10.71 18.31 -18.73
N ALA A 273 -11.11 17.96 -19.96
CA ALA A 273 -11.65 18.92 -20.93
C ALA A 273 -13.10 19.34 -20.61
N SER A 274 -13.87 18.48 -19.92
CA SER A 274 -15.25 18.76 -19.52
C SER A 274 -15.37 19.55 -18.20
N MET A 275 -14.29 19.69 -17.48
CA MET A 275 -14.14 20.44 -16.23
C MET A 275 -13.50 21.82 -16.48
#